data_9509b5a038880ceec827eb241d5b724b
#
_entry.id   9509b5a038880ceec827eb241d5b724b
#
_cell.length_a   1.000
_cell.length_b   1.000
_cell.length_c   1.000
_cell.angle_alpha   90.00
_cell.angle_beta   90.00
_cell.angle_gamma   90.00
#
_symmetry.space_group_name_H-M   'P 1'
#
loop_
_entity.id
_entity.type
_entity.pdbx_description
1 polymer ?
#
loop_
_entity_poly.entity_id
_entity_poly.type
_entity_poly.pdbx_seq_one_letter_code
_entity_poly.pdbx_strand_id
1 'polypeptide(L)'
;HVRSRRQRQMCIRDRIDTILKTELNLDLHIITYNILPVSEKIGFIEFISNAYTIYDIKEEEKFSIQNFIIEKNPDITAAQLRDNFSKSCAAYCVITYLLGIGDRHLENIMITKEGYIFNIDFGYVLGLDPKILSPKFRLTTEMIDAMGGENSKYFHQFKQYCTVAFNCLRKHVDLFYILILQLTHIISQQSKKKYDINYIKKYIEQRFIPHKPNFNASIEFKYIIYNNSNTYSGSVIDYFHKKYKTLSRSSNNTRSS
;
A
#
# COMPACT_ATOMS: atom_id res chain seq x y z
N HIS A 1 2.17 27.97 -4.93
CA HIS A 1 2.90 26.72 -4.68
C HIS A 1 1.98 25.54 -4.98
N VAL A 2 2.06 24.99 -6.19
CA VAL A 2 1.32 23.76 -6.54
C VAL A 2 2.04 22.59 -5.85
N ARG A 3 1.41 22.00 -4.83
CA ARG A 3 1.93 20.78 -4.19
C ARG A 3 2.09 19.68 -5.25
N SER A 4 3.24 19.01 -5.26
CA SER A 4 3.47 17.88 -6.18
C SER A 4 2.48 16.75 -5.94
N ARG A 5 2.29 15.87 -6.94
CA ARG A 5 1.45 14.66 -6.80
C ARG A 5 1.83 13.82 -5.57
N ARG A 6 3.13 13.63 -5.35
CA ARG A 6 3.64 12.86 -4.20
C ARG A 6 3.31 13.51 -2.85
N GLN A 7 3.44 14.84 -2.74
CA GLN A 7 3.04 15.56 -1.53
C GLN A 7 1.55 15.43 -1.22
N ARG A 8 0.68 15.47 -2.24
CA ARG A 8 -0.76 15.30 -2.00
C ARG A 8 -1.10 13.90 -1.53
N GLN A 9 -0.43 12.89 -2.06
CA GLN A 9 -0.61 11.52 -1.60
C GLN A 9 -0.16 11.34 -0.15
N MET A 10 0.91 12.03 0.29
CA MET A 10 1.30 12.06 1.69
C MET A 10 0.21 12.73 2.56
N CYS A 11 -0.26 13.91 2.15
CA CYS A 11 -1.34 14.60 2.87
C CYS A 11 -2.61 13.73 2.99
N ILE A 12 -2.93 12.89 1.99
CA ILE A 12 -4.06 11.96 2.09
C ILE A 12 -3.78 10.90 3.17
N ARG A 13 -2.57 10.34 3.24
CA ARG A 13 -2.19 9.35 4.26
C ARG A 13 -2.21 9.96 5.67
N ASP A 14 -1.65 11.16 5.84
CA ASP A 14 -1.69 11.89 7.11
C ASP A 14 -3.14 12.11 7.57
N ARG A 15 -4.03 12.43 6.63
CA ARG A 15 -5.44 12.62 6.93
C ARG A 15 -6.12 11.30 7.31
N ILE A 16 -5.80 10.20 6.64
CA ILE A 16 -6.29 8.86 6.99
C ILE A 16 -5.83 8.49 8.42
N ASP A 17 -4.56 8.66 8.73
CA ASP A 17 -4.01 8.39 10.06
C ASP A 17 -4.73 9.21 11.15
N THR A 18 -4.90 10.52 10.90
CA THR A 18 -5.64 11.41 11.81
C THR A 18 -7.07 10.92 12.06
N ILE A 19 -7.82 10.58 11.00
CA ILE A 19 -9.21 10.10 11.13
C ILE A 19 -9.27 8.83 11.97
N LEU A 20 -8.40 7.84 11.69
CA LEU A 20 -8.39 6.58 12.42
C LEU A 20 -8.04 6.77 13.90
N LYS A 21 -7.07 7.62 14.21
CA LYS A 21 -6.67 7.95 15.59
C LYS A 21 -7.76 8.72 16.34
N THR A 22 -8.37 9.72 15.70
CA THR A 22 -9.34 10.58 16.38
C THR A 22 -10.71 9.93 16.55
N GLU A 23 -11.19 9.17 15.56
CA GLU A 23 -12.55 8.60 15.60
C GLU A 23 -12.63 7.21 16.22
N LEU A 24 -11.57 6.43 16.09
CA LEU A 24 -11.55 5.05 16.56
C LEU A 24 -10.59 4.81 17.73
N ASN A 25 -9.80 5.82 18.11
CA ASN A 25 -8.64 5.65 19.00
C ASN A 25 -7.75 4.48 18.52
N LEU A 26 -7.58 4.35 17.21
CA LEU A 26 -6.89 3.26 16.55
C LEU A 26 -5.64 3.77 15.85
N ASP A 27 -4.47 3.46 16.41
CA ASP A 27 -3.20 3.69 15.76
C ASP A 27 -2.78 2.44 14.97
N LEU A 28 -2.83 2.54 13.66
CA LEU A 28 -2.38 1.50 12.73
C LEU A 28 -0.91 1.72 12.27
N HIS A 29 -0.20 2.64 12.89
CA HIS A 29 1.21 2.96 12.61
C HIS A 29 1.47 3.23 11.11
N ILE A 30 0.70 4.17 10.54
CA ILE A 30 0.88 4.58 9.15
C ILE A 30 2.16 5.42 9.06
N ILE A 31 3.20 4.84 8.45
CA ILE A 31 4.45 5.55 8.22
C ILE A 31 4.27 6.55 7.09
N THR A 32 4.48 7.81 7.39
CA THR A 32 4.56 8.90 6.42
C THR A 32 5.99 9.44 6.36
N TYR A 33 6.37 10.01 5.25
CA TYR A 33 7.70 10.60 5.05
C TYR A 33 7.57 11.92 4.28
N ASN A 34 8.48 12.84 4.56
CA ASN A 34 8.46 14.17 3.98
C ASN A 34 8.89 14.14 2.51
N ILE A 35 8.25 14.97 1.70
CA ILE A 35 8.60 15.16 0.31
C ILE A 35 8.69 16.66 0.04
N LEU A 36 9.87 17.11 -0.35
CA LEU A 36 10.15 18.48 -0.72
C LEU A 36 10.42 18.57 -2.24
N PRO A 37 9.46 19.01 -3.06
CA PRO A 37 9.72 19.27 -4.47
C PRO A 37 10.51 20.56 -4.61
N VAL A 38 11.60 20.50 -5.37
CA VAL A 38 12.46 21.65 -5.68
C VAL A 38 12.08 22.23 -7.04
N SER A 39 11.79 21.37 -8.02
CA SER A 39 11.33 21.74 -9.35
C SER A 39 10.34 20.69 -9.89
N GLU A 40 9.93 20.83 -11.14
CA GLU A 40 9.06 19.85 -11.80
C GLU A 40 9.68 18.44 -11.88
N LYS A 41 11.00 18.34 -11.92
CA LYS A 41 11.74 17.09 -12.12
C LYS A 41 12.60 16.67 -10.94
N ILE A 42 12.85 17.56 -9.98
CA ILE A 42 13.77 17.36 -8.86
C ILE A 42 13.05 17.56 -7.55
N GLY A 43 13.31 16.71 -6.58
CA GLY A 43 12.82 16.83 -5.22
C GLY A 43 13.59 15.94 -4.26
N PHE A 44 13.45 16.22 -2.98
CA PHE A 44 13.99 15.40 -1.90
C PHE A 44 12.87 14.56 -1.29
N ILE A 45 13.19 13.32 -0.95
CA ILE A 45 12.33 12.40 -0.24
C ILE A 45 13.07 12.01 1.03
N GLU A 46 12.38 12.12 2.18
CA GLU A 46 12.93 11.68 3.45
C GLU A 46 13.28 10.20 3.38
N PHE A 47 14.48 9.88 3.82
CA PHE A 47 14.96 8.51 3.89
C PHE A 47 14.54 7.89 5.23
N ILE A 48 13.79 6.80 5.17
CA ILE A 48 13.42 6.01 6.35
C ILE A 48 14.56 5.04 6.65
N SER A 49 15.32 5.33 7.70
CA SER A 49 16.44 4.48 8.12
C SER A 49 15.94 3.13 8.67
N ASN A 50 16.80 2.10 8.58
CA ASN A 50 16.50 0.75 9.07
C ASN A 50 15.20 0.17 8.51
N ALA A 51 14.93 0.43 7.24
CA ALA A 51 13.83 -0.14 6.50
C ALA A 51 14.36 -0.94 5.30
N TYR A 52 13.73 -2.08 5.03
CA TYR A 52 14.15 -3.07 4.04
C TYR A 52 13.00 -3.35 3.09
N THR A 53 13.25 -3.62 1.82
CA THR A 53 12.17 -4.05 0.91
C THR A 53 11.83 -5.53 1.18
N ILE A 54 10.57 -5.88 0.96
CA ILE A 54 10.18 -7.31 1.04
C ILE A 54 10.94 -8.14 0.00
N TYR A 55 11.34 -7.50 -1.12
CA TYR A 55 12.16 -8.15 -2.15
C TYR A 55 13.53 -8.52 -1.62
N ASP A 56 14.26 -7.61 -0.97
CA ASP A 56 15.59 -7.88 -0.41
C ASP A 56 15.54 -9.00 0.62
N ILE A 57 14.54 -8.98 1.52
CA ILE A 57 14.33 -10.04 2.52
C ILE A 57 14.12 -11.41 1.85
N LYS A 58 13.38 -11.45 0.74
CA LYS A 58 13.10 -12.69 0.01
C LYS A 58 14.33 -13.24 -0.75
N GLU A 59 15.18 -12.35 -1.27
CA GLU A 59 16.41 -12.77 -1.99
C GLU A 59 17.52 -13.26 -1.03
N GLU A 60 17.49 -12.88 0.23
CA GLU A 60 18.38 -13.43 1.29
C GLU A 60 18.00 -14.88 1.68
N GLU A 61 17.66 -15.72 0.76
CA GLU A 61 17.30 -17.15 0.61
C GLU A 61 16.95 -17.98 1.87
N LYS A 62 17.16 -17.50 3.08
CA LYS A 62 17.04 -18.30 4.33
C LYS A 62 16.05 -17.76 5.34
N PHE A 63 15.45 -16.58 5.11
CA PHE A 63 14.69 -15.91 6.14
C PHE A 63 13.25 -15.67 5.76
N SER A 64 12.34 -16.08 6.65
CA SER A 64 11.01 -15.48 6.69
C SER A 64 11.13 -14.02 7.13
N ILE A 65 10.14 -13.18 6.78
CA ILE A 65 10.08 -11.77 7.22
C ILE A 65 10.27 -11.68 8.75
N GLN A 66 9.66 -12.60 9.51
CA GLN A 66 9.77 -12.62 10.96
C GLN A 66 11.22 -12.84 11.42
N ASN A 67 11.89 -13.87 10.90
CA ASN A 67 13.26 -14.19 11.29
C ASN A 67 14.24 -13.07 10.94
N PHE A 68 14.09 -12.49 9.74
CA PHE A 68 14.89 -11.37 9.30
C PHE A 68 14.78 -10.16 10.26
N ILE A 69 13.56 -9.78 10.62
CA ILE A 69 13.35 -8.62 11.51
C ILE A 69 13.87 -8.90 12.92
N ILE A 70 13.69 -10.11 13.44
CA ILE A 70 14.26 -10.51 14.76
C ILE A 70 15.79 -10.43 14.73
N GLU A 71 16.44 -10.85 13.63
CA GLU A 71 17.88 -10.70 13.47
C GLU A 71 18.33 -9.24 13.45
N LYS A 72 17.62 -8.38 12.73
CA LYS A 72 17.92 -6.93 12.66
C LYS A 72 17.54 -6.15 13.93
N ASN A 73 16.69 -6.71 14.76
CA ASN A 73 16.24 -6.11 16.02
C ASN A 73 16.01 -7.20 17.08
N PRO A 74 17.08 -7.68 17.73
CA PRO A 74 16.98 -8.76 18.72
C PRO A 74 16.08 -8.46 19.92
N ASP A 75 15.84 -7.18 20.21
CA ASP A 75 15.01 -6.75 21.35
C ASP A 75 13.50 -6.87 21.07
N ILE A 76 13.10 -7.05 19.80
CA ILE A 76 11.69 -7.21 19.46
C ILE A 76 11.22 -8.66 19.69
N THR A 77 10.12 -8.82 20.39
CA THR A 77 9.50 -10.13 20.51
C THR A 77 8.69 -10.49 19.25
N ALA A 78 8.57 -11.78 18.94
CA ALA A 78 7.75 -12.24 17.84
C ALA A 78 6.26 -11.78 17.97
N ALA A 79 5.77 -11.62 19.19
CA ALA A 79 4.42 -11.12 19.45
C ALA A 79 4.28 -9.63 19.06
N GLN A 80 5.23 -8.80 19.46
CA GLN A 80 5.26 -7.37 19.11
C GLN A 80 5.40 -7.19 17.59
N LEU A 81 6.31 -7.94 16.94
CA LEU A 81 6.49 -7.89 15.50
C LEU A 81 5.18 -8.22 14.77
N ARG A 82 4.52 -9.32 15.16
CA ARG A 82 3.24 -9.73 14.53
C ARG A 82 2.14 -8.71 14.71
N ASP A 83 2.06 -8.07 15.89
CA ASP A 83 1.08 -7.01 16.16
C ASP A 83 1.37 -5.77 15.30
N ASN A 84 2.62 -5.28 15.30
CA ASN A 84 3.06 -4.14 14.51
C ASN A 84 2.81 -4.36 13.01
N PHE A 85 3.18 -5.54 12.52
CA PHE A 85 2.98 -5.92 11.13
C PHE A 85 1.49 -5.98 10.76
N SER A 86 0.67 -6.60 11.60
CA SER A 86 -0.77 -6.74 11.36
C SER A 86 -1.48 -5.39 11.27
N LYS A 87 -1.15 -4.45 12.16
CA LYS A 87 -1.72 -3.10 12.19
C LYS A 87 -1.34 -2.31 10.95
N SER A 88 -0.05 -2.18 10.68
CA SER A 88 0.44 -1.40 9.54
C SER A 88 0.05 -2.03 8.19
N CYS A 89 0.07 -3.35 8.08
CA CYS A 89 -0.40 -4.07 6.90
C CYS A 89 -1.88 -3.79 6.63
N ALA A 90 -2.72 -3.79 7.66
CA ALA A 90 -4.14 -3.45 7.51
C ALA A 90 -4.35 -2.03 6.99
N ALA A 91 -3.63 -1.06 7.54
CA ALA A 91 -3.67 0.32 7.06
C ALA A 91 -3.33 0.42 5.57
N TYR A 92 -2.20 -0.17 5.17
CA TYR A 92 -1.76 -0.08 3.77
C TYR A 92 -2.61 -0.88 2.80
N CYS A 93 -3.24 -1.99 3.21
CA CYS A 93 -4.24 -2.68 2.40
C CYS A 93 -5.46 -1.79 2.14
N VAL A 94 -5.98 -1.12 3.16
CA VAL A 94 -7.12 -0.21 3.02
C VAL A 94 -6.77 1.03 2.20
N ILE A 95 -5.63 1.66 2.46
CA ILE A 95 -5.14 2.82 1.69
C ILE A 95 -4.97 2.46 0.22
N THR A 96 -4.29 1.33 -0.06
CA THR A 96 -4.07 0.85 -1.42
C THR A 96 -5.38 0.57 -2.14
N TYR A 97 -6.33 -0.03 -1.46
CA TYR A 97 -7.66 -0.27 -2.01
C TYR A 97 -8.41 1.03 -2.31
N LEU A 98 -8.53 1.92 -1.34
CA LEU A 98 -9.31 3.16 -1.49
C LEU A 98 -8.72 4.11 -2.53
N LEU A 99 -7.40 4.24 -2.58
CA LEU A 99 -6.71 5.10 -3.54
C LEU A 99 -6.38 4.41 -4.86
N GLY A 100 -6.66 3.10 -4.98
CA GLY A 100 -6.36 2.30 -6.17
C GLY A 100 -4.90 2.37 -6.58
N ILE A 101 -4.01 2.18 -5.59
CA ILE A 101 -2.57 2.24 -5.82
C ILE A 101 -2.14 0.95 -6.53
N GLY A 102 -1.64 1.10 -7.76
CA GLY A 102 -1.15 0.00 -8.59
C GLY A 102 0.36 -0.23 -8.44
N ASP A 103 0.87 -1.19 -9.25
CA ASP A 103 2.29 -1.57 -9.35
C ASP A 103 2.92 -1.96 -8.01
N ARG A 104 2.18 -2.75 -7.22
CA ARG A 104 2.66 -3.23 -5.91
C ARG A 104 3.50 -4.49 -6.05
N HIS A 105 4.75 -4.37 -6.54
CA HIS A 105 5.76 -5.42 -6.46
C HIS A 105 6.52 -5.33 -5.12
N LEU A 106 7.28 -6.36 -4.79
CA LEU A 106 7.90 -6.49 -3.46
C LEU A 106 9.00 -5.44 -3.19
N GLU A 107 9.58 -4.82 -4.23
CA GLU A 107 10.51 -3.69 -4.08
C GLU A 107 9.79 -2.37 -3.68
N ASN A 108 8.47 -2.27 -3.88
CA ASN A 108 7.66 -1.11 -3.51
C ASN A 108 6.98 -1.26 -2.13
N ILE A 109 7.29 -2.34 -1.42
CA ILE A 109 6.78 -2.63 -0.08
C ILE A 109 7.96 -2.76 0.85
N MET A 110 8.03 -1.92 1.86
CA MET A 110 9.12 -1.89 2.83
C MET A 110 8.63 -2.25 4.23
N ILE A 111 9.54 -2.72 5.06
CA ILE A 111 9.30 -3.01 6.47
C ILE A 111 10.44 -2.42 7.30
N THR A 112 10.11 -1.78 8.43
CA THR A 112 11.10 -1.28 9.38
C THR A 112 11.59 -2.38 10.32
N LYS A 113 12.69 -2.14 11.01
CA LYS A 113 13.22 -3.07 12.04
C LYS A 113 12.25 -3.30 13.21
N GLU A 114 11.25 -2.42 13.39
CA GLU A 114 10.18 -2.59 14.38
C GLU A 114 9.01 -3.42 13.85
N GLY A 115 9.06 -3.86 12.58
CA GLY A 115 8.02 -4.67 11.95
C GLY A 115 6.87 -3.89 11.34
N TYR A 116 6.98 -2.57 11.16
CA TYR A 116 5.96 -1.77 10.49
C TYR A 116 6.15 -1.82 8.98
N ILE A 117 5.12 -2.26 8.27
CA ILE A 117 5.12 -2.28 6.81
C ILE A 117 4.65 -0.92 6.26
N PHE A 118 5.22 -0.50 5.15
CA PHE A 118 4.77 0.67 4.42
C PHE A 118 5.08 0.57 2.93
N ASN A 119 4.36 1.36 2.13
CA ASN A 119 4.53 1.39 0.68
C ASN A 119 5.30 2.64 0.25
N ILE A 120 6.18 2.43 -0.73
CA ILE A 120 6.86 3.50 -1.47
C ILE A 120 6.38 3.49 -2.92
N ASP A 121 6.78 4.49 -3.70
CA ASP A 121 6.46 4.70 -5.10
C ASP A 121 4.95 4.61 -5.45
N PHE A 122 4.31 5.76 -5.43
CA PHE A 122 2.90 5.93 -5.77
C PHE A 122 2.73 6.46 -7.21
N GLY A 123 3.49 5.88 -8.14
CA GLY A 123 3.43 6.21 -9.56
C GLY A 123 2.08 5.93 -10.20
N TYR A 124 1.38 4.92 -9.74
CA TYR A 124 0.10 4.46 -10.27
C TYR A 124 -0.97 4.56 -9.19
N VAL A 125 -2.01 5.33 -9.44
CA VAL A 125 -3.14 5.54 -8.51
C VAL A 125 -4.47 5.56 -9.28
N LEU A 126 -5.58 5.53 -8.57
CA LEU A 126 -6.94 5.55 -9.09
C LEU A 126 -7.24 4.39 -10.04
N GLY A 127 -6.72 3.22 -9.70
CA GLY A 127 -6.91 2.01 -10.49
C GLY A 127 -6.09 1.96 -11.78
N LEU A 128 -5.16 2.91 -11.96
CA LEU A 128 -4.13 2.79 -12.98
C LEU A 128 -3.12 1.75 -12.52
N ASP A 129 -2.96 0.72 -13.31
CA ASP A 129 -1.94 -0.29 -13.11
C ASP A 129 -1.34 -0.63 -14.47
N PRO A 130 -0.01 -0.78 -14.59
CA PRO A 130 0.62 -1.21 -15.84
C PRO A 130 0.24 -2.66 -16.20
N LYS A 131 -0.32 -3.40 -15.24
CA LYS A 131 -0.68 -4.82 -15.38
C LYS A 131 -2.19 -4.99 -15.36
N ILE A 132 -2.71 -5.76 -16.33
CA ILE A 132 -4.16 -5.92 -16.58
C ILE A 132 -4.87 -6.68 -15.44
N LEU A 133 -4.17 -7.58 -14.75
CA LEU A 133 -4.72 -8.48 -13.72
C LEU A 133 -4.10 -8.25 -12.35
N SER A 134 -3.89 -7.00 -11.95
CA SER A 134 -3.34 -6.70 -10.63
C SER A 134 -4.38 -6.89 -9.52
N PRO A 135 -3.97 -7.46 -8.37
CA PRO A 135 -4.84 -7.55 -7.20
C PRO A 135 -5.19 -6.15 -6.68
N LYS A 136 -6.29 -6.05 -5.94
CA LYS A 136 -6.75 -4.76 -5.37
C LYS A 136 -5.77 -4.15 -4.38
N PHE A 137 -4.98 -4.99 -3.72
CA PHE A 137 -3.81 -4.69 -2.91
C PHE A 137 -2.91 -5.93 -2.83
N ARG A 138 -1.68 -5.77 -2.39
CA ARG A 138 -0.75 -6.89 -2.27
C ARG A 138 -0.83 -7.51 -0.88
N LEU A 139 -1.10 -8.81 -0.83
CA LEU A 139 -1.05 -9.63 0.37
C LEU A 139 -0.48 -11.00 -0.03
N THR A 140 0.80 -11.24 0.24
CA THR A 140 1.48 -12.48 -0.13
C THR A 140 1.43 -13.51 1.00
N THR A 141 1.75 -14.75 0.69
CA THR A 141 1.87 -15.82 1.69
C THR A 141 2.89 -15.45 2.76
N GLU A 142 4.04 -14.91 2.36
CA GLU A 142 5.09 -14.48 3.28
C GLU A 142 4.62 -13.37 4.23
N MET A 143 3.75 -12.47 3.78
CA MET A 143 3.12 -11.44 4.63
C MET A 143 2.12 -12.06 5.61
N ILE A 144 1.37 -13.08 5.20
CA ILE A 144 0.46 -13.82 6.08
C ILE A 144 1.26 -14.61 7.12
N ASP A 145 2.34 -15.25 6.71
CA ASP A 145 3.25 -15.99 7.60
C ASP A 145 3.93 -15.05 8.62
N ALA A 146 4.25 -13.81 8.22
CA ALA A 146 4.76 -12.79 9.14
C ALA A 146 3.74 -12.44 10.25
N MET A 147 2.45 -12.63 10.00
CA MET A 147 1.39 -12.51 11.01
C MET A 147 1.14 -13.82 11.79
N GLY A 148 1.93 -14.87 11.53
CA GLY A 148 1.81 -16.19 12.17
C GLY A 148 0.90 -17.18 11.44
N GLY A 149 0.59 -16.93 10.17
CA GLY A 149 -0.24 -17.78 9.32
C GLY A 149 -1.73 -17.45 9.39
N GLU A 150 -2.51 -18.09 8.53
CA GLU A 150 -3.95 -17.79 8.34
C GLU A 150 -4.81 -18.03 9.59
N ASN A 151 -4.42 -18.96 10.44
CA ASN A 151 -5.15 -19.33 11.66
C ASN A 151 -4.70 -18.55 12.90
N SER A 152 -3.71 -17.64 12.76
CA SER A 152 -3.20 -16.88 13.89
C SER A 152 -4.19 -15.82 14.36
N LYS A 153 -4.13 -15.49 15.65
CA LYS A 153 -4.89 -14.37 16.21
C LYS A 153 -4.54 -13.03 15.51
N TYR A 154 -3.30 -12.86 15.08
CA TYR A 154 -2.83 -11.64 14.43
C TYR A 154 -3.39 -11.47 13.02
N PHE A 155 -3.53 -12.55 12.25
CA PHE A 155 -4.21 -12.49 10.96
C PHE A 155 -5.71 -12.24 11.11
N HIS A 156 -6.35 -12.77 12.17
CA HIS A 156 -7.73 -12.42 12.49
C HIS A 156 -7.87 -10.94 12.88
N GLN A 157 -6.95 -10.41 13.69
CA GLN A 157 -6.90 -8.99 14.04
C GLN A 157 -6.66 -8.10 12.81
N PHE A 158 -5.74 -8.48 11.92
CA PHE A 158 -5.53 -7.80 10.63
C PHE A 158 -6.85 -7.65 9.86
N LYS A 159 -7.62 -8.72 9.70
CA LYS A 159 -8.94 -8.67 9.03
C LYS A 159 -9.92 -7.74 9.73
N GLN A 160 -9.89 -7.70 11.06
CA GLN A 160 -10.72 -6.78 11.85
C GLN A 160 -10.26 -5.33 11.65
N TYR A 161 -8.96 -5.03 11.75
CA TYR A 161 -8.41 -3.69 11.51
C TYR A 161 -8.76 -3.19 10.12
N CYS A 162 -8.59 -4.01 9.09
CA CYS A 162 -8.99 -3.69 7.72
C CYS A 162 -10.48 -3.28 7.66
N THR A 163 -11.36 -4.08 8.26
CA THR A 163 -12.80 -3.86 8.19
C THR A 163 -13.23 -2.59 8.95
N VAL A 164 -12.67 -2.38 10.14
CA VAL A 164 -12.97 -1.22 10.98
C VAL A 164 -12.45 0.06 10.34
N ALA A 165 -11.20 0.06 9.85
CA ALA A 165 -10.62 1.19 9.14
C ALA A 165 -11.39 1.52 7.85
N PHE A 166 -11.75 0.52 7.05
CA PHE A 166 -12.56 0.71 5.86
C PHE A 166 -13.90 1.35 6.16
N ASN A 167 -14.65 0.84 7.16
CA ASN A 167 -15.93 1.40 7.55
C ASN A 167 -15.84 2.82 8.14
N CYS A 168 -14.77 3.15 8.83
CA CYS A 168 -14.52 4.50 9.31
C CYS A 168 -14.29 5.45 8.13
N LEU A 169 -13.33 5.13 7.26
CA LEU A 169 -12.91 6.01 6.17
C LEU A 169 -14.02 6.23 5.13
N ARG A 170 -14.86 5.23 4.86
CA ARG A 170 -15.98 5.39 3.92
C ARG A 170 -17.06 6.40 4.37
N LYS A 171 -17.15 6.72 5.67
CA LYS A 171 -18.03 7.78 6.17
C LYS A 171 -17.58 9.17 5.73
N HIS A 172 -16.30 9.32 5.41
CA HIS A 172 -15.69 10.57 4.94
C HIS A 172 -15.61 10.65 3.41
N VAL A 173 -16.53 10.00 2.71
CA VAL A 173 -16.51 9.90 1.24
C VAL A 173 -16.41 11.27 0.57
N ASP A 174 -17.06 12.32 1.10
CA ASP A 174 -17.01 13.67 0.54
C ASP A 174 -15.61 14.28 0.64
N LEU A 175 -14.93 14.08 1.78
CA LEU A 175 -13.54 14.49 1.93
C LEU A 175 -12.64 13.78 0.90
N PHE A 176 -12.78 12.48 0.76
CA PHE A 176 -11.99 11.71 -0.21
C PHE A 176 -12.33 12.09 -1.66
N TYR A 177 -13.58 12.43 -1.95
CA TYR A 177 -13.97 12.95 -3.26
C TYR A 177 -13.17 14.21 -3.61
N ILE A 178 -13.11 15.19 -2.69
CA ILE A 178 -12.35 16.43 -2.89
C ILE A 178 -10.84 16.14 -3.04
N LEU A 179 -10.27 15.30 -2.19
CA LEU A 179 -8.85 14.94 -2.24
C LEU A 179 -8.47 14.23 -3.54
N ILE A 180 -9.32 13.31 -4.00
CA ILE A 180 -9.14 12.58 -5.27
C ILE A 180 -9.29 13.54 -6.45
N LEU A 181 -10.27 14.45 -6.43
CA LEU A 181 -10.44 15.45 -7.46
C LEU A 181 -9.19 16.33 -7.62
N GLN A 182 -8.62 16.77 -6.51
CA GLN A 182 -7.37 17.54 -6.53
C GLN A 182 -6.18 16.71 -7.05
N LEU A 183 -6.12 15.40 -6.73
CA LEU A 183 -5.08 14.52 -7.22
C LEU A 183 -5.21 14.28 -8.74
N THR A 184 -6.42 14.06 -9.24
CA THR A 184 -6.67 13.86 -10.68
C THR A 184 -6.35 15.08 -11.51
N HIS A 185 -6.58 16.28 -10.98
CA HIS A 185 -6.19 17.52 -11.65
C HIS A 185 -4.69 17.56 -11.93
N ILE A 186 -3.84 17.23 -10.94
CA ILE A 186 -2.39 17.21 -11.11
C ILE A 186 -1.95 16.07 -12.05
N ILE A 187 -2.53 14.89 -11.94
CA ILE A 187 -2.21 13.76 -12.82
C ILE A 187 -2.54 14.14 -14.26
N SER A 188 -3.68 14.81 -14.50
CA SER A 188 -4.08 15.24 -15.84
C SER A 188 -3.15 16.31 -16.43
N GLN A 189 -2.54 17.14 -15.61
CA GLN A 189 -1.52 18.10 -16.06
C GLN A 189 -0.20 17.41 -16.45
N GLN A 190 0.15 16.31 -15.80
CA GLN A 190 1.40 15.57 -16.00
C GLN A 190 1.30 14.44 -17.03
N SER A 191 0.09 14.00 -17.34
CA SER A 191 -0.19 12.92 -18.30
C SER A 191 -1.24 13.36 -19.32
N LYS A 192 -1.23 12.73 -20.50
CA LYS A 192 -2.27 12.97 -21.52
C LYS A 192 -3.65 12.43 -21.13
N LYS A 193 -3.77 11.78 -19.96
CA LYS A 193 -5.00 11.16 -19.50
C LYS A 193 -5.84 12.17 -18.73
N LYS A 194 -7.02 12.49 -19.26
CA LYS A 194 -8.00 13.32 -18.57
C LYS A 194 -8.95 12.43 -17.75
N TYR A 195 -9.13 12.80 -16.49
CA TYR A 195 -10.15 12.20 -15.63
C TYR A 195 -11.34 13.16 -15.58
N ASP A 196 -12.48 12.74 -16.09
CA ASP A 196 -13.70 13.50 -15.95
C ASP A 196 -14.36 13.27 -14.57
N ILE A 197 -15.32 14.12 -14.24
CA ILE A 197 -16.05 14.04 -12.97
C ILE A 197 -16.83 12.73 -12.85
N ASN A 198 -17.35 12.20 -13.96
CA ASN A 198 -18.11 10.95 -13.97
C ASN A 198 -17.22 9.76 -13.66
N TYR A 199 -15.99 9.74 -14.17
CA TYR A 199 -15.01 8.74 -13.80
C TYR A 199 -14.74 8.76 -12.28
N ILE A 200 -14.52 9.94 -11.71
CA ILE A 200 -14.24 10.09 -10.27
C ILE A 200 -15.44 9.66 -9.43
N LYS A 201 -16.66 10.06 -9.79
CA LYS A 201 -17.89 9.63 -9.13
C LYS A 201 -18.04 8.11 -9.15
N LYS A 202 -17.89 7.48 -10.31
CA LYS A 202 -17.94 6.01 -10.47
C LYS A 202 -16.86 5.31 -9.66
N TYR A 203 -15.65 5.86 -9.66
CA TYR A 203 -14.53 5.34 -8.86
C TYR A 203 -14.85 5.33 -7.36
N ILE A 204 -15.34 6.46 -6.84
CA ILE A 204 -15.76 6.62 -5.44
C ILE A 204 -16.87 5.63 -5.09
N GLU A 205 -17.91 5.57 -5.91
CA GLU A 205 -19.03 4.65 -5.73
C GLU A 205 -18.56 3.19 -5.61
N GLN A 206 -17.66 2.76 -6.49
CA GLN A 206 -17.15 1.39 -6.51
C GLN A 206 -16.20 1.06 -5.36
N ARG A 207 -15.42 2.03 -4.88
CA ARG A 207 -14.39 1.80 -3.87
C ARG A 207 -14.85 2.07 -2.45
N PHE A 208 -15.68 3.08 -2.26
CA PHE A 208 -16.19 3.45 -0.94
C PHE A 208 -17.56 2.84 -0.65
N ILE A 209 -18.31 2.44 -1.70
CA ILE A 209 -19.67 1.87 -1.58
C ILE A 209 -20.53 2.62 -0.53
N PRO A 210 -20.69 3.96 -0.64
CA PRO A 210 -21.19 4.81 0.42
C PRO A 210 -22.62 4.46 0.84
N HIS A 211 -23.45 3.97 -0.09
CA HIS A 211 -24.86 3.66 0.14
C HIS A 211 -25.11 2.32 0.85
N LYS A 212 -24.07 1.46 1.00
CA LYS A 212 -24.25 0.18 1.67
C LYS A 212 -24.16 0.31 3.19
N PRO A 213 -25.01 -0.40 3.95
CA PRO A 213 -24.86 -0.51 5.40
C PRO A 213 -23.45 -1.07 5.76
N ASN A 214 -22.94 -0.66 6.93
CA ASN A 214 -21.59 -1.06 7.36
C ASN A 214 -21.40 -2.58 7.39
N PHE A 215 -22.42 -3.34 7.78
CA PHE A 215 -22.36 -4.79 7.80
C PHE A 215 -22.09 -5.36 6.40
N ASN A 216 -22.86 -4.95 5.39
CA ASN A 216 -22.72 -5.41 4.00
C ASN A 216 -21.38 -4.98 3.40
N ALA A 217 -20.95 -3.74 3.66
CA ALA A 217 -19.66 -3.25 3.23
C ALA A 217 -18.50 -4.04 3.86
N SER A 218 -18.64 -4.44 5.12
CA SER A 218 -17.68 -5.30 5.82
C SER A 218 -17.55 -6.68 5.15
N ILE A 219 -18.66 -7.28 4.75
CA ILE A 219 -18.67 -8.58 4.06
C ILE A 219 -17.94 -8.44 2.72
N GLU A 220 -18.24 -7.41 1.95
CA GLU A 220 -17.57 -7.19 0.66
C GLU A 220 -16.06 -6.96 0.82
N PHE A 221 -15.67 -6.17 1.81
CA PHE A 221 -14.24 -5.94 2.04
C PHE A 221 -13.51 -7.20 2.49
N LYS A 222 -14.13 -8.02 3.36
CA LYS A 222 -13.59 -9.33 3.75
C LYS A 222 -13.45 -10.28 2.55
N TYR A 223 -14.41 -10.25 1.62
CA TYR A 223 -14.32 -11.02 0.39
C TYR A 223 -13.16 -10.55 -0.51
N ILE A 224 -12.91 -9.23 -0.57
CA ILE A 224 -11.74 -8.69 -1.26
C ILE A 224 -10.45 -9.16 -0.61
N ILE A 225 -10.35 -9.17 0.73
CA ILE A 225 -9.17 -9.69 1.44
C ILE A 225 -8.95 -11.16 1.08
N TYR A 226 -9.99 -11.99 1.17
CA TYR A 226 -9.92 -13.41 0.86
C TYR A 226 -9.45 -13.67 -0.58
N ASN A 227 -9.99 -12.97 -1.55
CA ASN A 227 -9.58 -13.12 -2.95
C ASN A 227 -8.13 -12.67 -3.19
N ASN A 228 -7.65 -11.66 -2.48
CA ASN A 228 -6.28 -11.19 -2.62
C ASN A 228 -5.26 -12.11 -1.93
N SER A 229 -5.62 -12.81 -0.86
CA SER A 229 -4.75 -13.79 -0.21
C SER A 229 -4.61 -15.09 -1.03
N ASN A 230 -5.64 -15.45 -1.80
CA ASN A 230 -5.68 -16.71 -2.55
C ASN A 230 -5.28 -16.59 -4.01
N THR A 231 -4.87 -15.41 -4.49
CA THR A 231 -4.53 -15.22 -5.91
C THR A 231 -3.07 -15.50 -6.18
N TYR A 232 -2.77 -16.48 -7.02
CA TYR A 232 -1.45 -16.73 -7.64
C TYR A 232 -0.88 -15.55 -8.43
N SER A 233 -1.68 -14.50 -8.67
CA SER A 233 -1.28 -13.30 -9.43
C SER A 233 -0.05 -12.60 -8.84
N GLY A 234 0.19 -12.72 -7.55
CA GLY A 234 1.33 -12.12 -6.88
C GLY A 234 2.66 -12.68 -7.34
N SER A 235 2.83 -14.01 -7.36
CA SER A 235 4.05 -14.68 -7.82
C SER A 235 4.31 -14.46 -9.32
N VAL A 236 3.25 -14.37 -10.12
CA VAL A 236 3.33 -14.05 -11.55
C VAL A 236 3.82 -12.60 -11.75
N ILE A 237 3.34 -11.67 -10.94
CA ILE A 237 3.79 -10.26 -10.98
C ILE A 237 5.28 -10.15 -10.66
N ASP A 238 5.76 -10.82 -9.62
CA ASP A 238 7.18 -10.82 -9.23
C ASP A 238 8.06 -11.49 -10.32
N TYR A 239 7.58 -12.59 -10.92
CA TYR A 239 8.29 -13.27 -12.00
C TYR A 239 8.49 -12.34 -13.22
N PHE A 240 7.43 -11.66 -13.67
CA PHE A 240 7.54 -10.73 -14.80
C PHE A 240 8.40 -9.52 -14.47
N HIS A 241 8.35 -9.00 -13.25
CA HIS A 241 9.22 -7.90 -12.82
C HIS A 241 10.69 -8.31 -12.83
N LYS A 242 11.03 -9.46 -12.25
CA LYS A 242 12.40 -10.02 -12.25
C LYS A 242 12.91 -10.21 -13.69
N LYS A 243 12.09 -10.78 -14.58
CA LYS A 243 12.44 -10.99 -16.00
C LYS A 243 12.67 -9.67 -16.75
N TYR A 244 11.84 -8.67 -16.52
CA TYR A 244 12.01 -7.35 -17.14
C TYR A 244 13.29 -6.66 -16.68
N LYS A 245 13.62 -6.72 -15.39
CA LYS A 245 14.84 -6.15 -14.80
C LYS A 245 16.11 -6.83 -15.37
N THR A 246 16.07 -8.13 -15.60
CA THR A 246 17.16 -8.88 -16.21
C THR A 246 17.38 -8.45 -17.68
N LEU A 247 16.32 -8.31 -18.44
CA LEU A 247 16.38 -7.87 -19.84
C LEU A 247 16.87 -6.41 -19.98
N SER A 248 16.45 -5.51 -19.10
CA SER A 248 16.91 -4.10 -19.13
C SER A 248 18.37 -3.95 -18.73
N ARG A 249 18.90 -4.82 -17.85
CA ARG A 249 20.33 -4.84 -17.50
C ARG A 249 21.21 -5.38 -18.63
N SER A 250 20.75 -6.41 -19.36
CA SER A 250 21.48 -6.95 -20.51
C SER A 250 21.54 -5.96 -21.69
N SER A 251 20.48 -5.17 -21.91
CA SER A 251 20.49 -4.14 -22.98
C SER A 251 21.35 -2.92 -22.67
N ASN A 252 21.66 -2.62 -21.40
CA ASN A 252 22.57 -1.54 -21.03
C ASN A 252 24.05 -1.96 -21.12
N ASN A 253 24.36 -3.24 -20.93
CA ASN A 253 25.72 -3.74 -21.09
C ASN A 253 26.17 -3.89 -22.55
N THR A 254 25.23 -3.96 -23.50
CA THR A 254 25.54 -4.00 -24.94
C THR A 254 25.68 -2.60 -25.58
N ARG A 255 25.42 -1.52 -24.83
CA ARG A 255 25.63 -0.13 -25.29
C ARG A 255 26.92 0.52 -24.78
N SER A 256 27.70 -0.19 -23.95
CA SER A 256 28.97 0.28 -23.38
C SER A 256 30.18 -0.51 -23.87
N SER A 257 30.04 -1.27 -24.95
CA SER A 257 31.14 -1.93 -25.69
C SER A 257 31.28 -1.39 -27.09
#